data_4feb6cfc9e60f5687f4f20d0f88e22f1
#
_entry.id   4feb6cfc9e60f5687f4f20d0f88e22f1
#
_cell.length_a   1.000
_cell.length_b   1.000
_cell.length_c   1.000
_cell.angle_alpha   90.00
_cell.angle_beta   90.00
_cell.angle_gamma   90.00
#
_symmetry.space_group_name_H-M   'P 1'
#
loop_
_entity.id
_entity.type
_entity.pdbx_description
1 polymer ?
#
loop_
_entity_poly.entity_id
_entity_poly.type
_entity_poly.pdbx_seq_one_letter_code
_entity_poly.pdbx_strand_id
1 'polypeptide(L)'
;MKLSFTTKGWDSVSFDEFCRIACDTGFQGIELHGIDNPMFTSRGGPFSEYSAAATVRKMHETGLSIPCIDAVCDISAEDADAAAAHITECIKKASELRIPYVRVHAAESEDAAAAAAKSRAL
;
A
#
# COMPACT_ATOMS: atom_id res chain seq x y z
N MET A 1 -10.99 -6.89 -17.99
CA MET A 1 -10.10 -5.88 -17.37
C MET A 1 -10.53 -5.70 -15.91
N LYS A 2 -9.56 -5.65 -15.01
CA LYS A 2 -9.82 -5.44 -13.59
C LYS A 2 -9.50 -3.98 -13.23
N LEU A 3 -10.39 -3.34 -12.48
CA LEU A 3 -10.22 -1.96 -12.04
C LEU A 3 -10.01 -1.92 -10.52
N SER A 4 -9.12 -1.05 -10.10
CA SER A 4 -8.89 -0.76 -8.68
C SER A 4 -8.85 0.75 -8.44
N PHE A 5 -9.09 1.17 -7.21
CA PHE A 5 -8.92 2.55 -6.77
C PHE A 5 -8.02 2.61 -5.55
N THR A 6 -7.48 3.78 -5.27
CA THR A 6 -6.59 4.01 -4.13
C THR A 6 -7.35 4.61 -2.94
N THR A 7 -6.91 4.29 -1.73
CA THR A 7 -7.42 4.93 -0.51
C THR A 7 -6.85 6.35 -0.29
N LYS A 8 -5.97 6.82 -1.16
CA LYS A 8 -5.35 8.14 -1.06
C LYS A 8 -6.39 9.26 -1.02
N GLY A 9 -6.27 10.13 -0.04
CA GLY A 9 -7.14 11.30 0.11
C GLY A 9 -8.50 11.02 0.78
N TRP A 10 -8.74 9.81 1.25
CA TRP A 10 -10.02 9.40 1.85
C TRP A 10 -9.86 9.08 3.35
N ASP A 11 -9.25 9.99 4.09
CA ASP A 11 -8.83 9.76 5.49
C ASP A 11 -9.99 9.58 6.48
N SER A 12 -11.19 9.99 6.11
CA SER A 12 -12.39 9.86 6.97
C SER A 12 -13.25 8.64 6.64
N VAL A 13 -12.87 7.82 5.67
CA VAL A 13 -13.64 6.66 5.23
C VAL A 13 -13.07 5.39 5.87
N SER A 14 -13.93 4.58 6.49
CA SER A 14 -13.51 3.29 7.06
C SER A 14 -13.16 2.29 5.96
N PHE A 15 -12.35 1.28 6.30
CA PHE A 15 -11.97 0.25 5.35
C PHE A 15 -13.18 -0.60 4.89
N ASP A 16 -14.11 -0.88 5.79
CA ASP A 16 -15.35 -1.57 5.44
C ASP A 16 -16.17 -0.79 4.41
N GLU A 17 -16.15 0.53 4.52
CA GLU A 17 -16.83 1.40 3.56
C GLU A 17 -16.12 1.42 2.21
N PHE A 18 -14.78 1.38 2.17
CA PHE A 18 -14.03 1.19 0.92
C PHE A 18 -14.44 -0.11 0.22
N CYS A 19 -14.55 -1.19 0.96
CA CYS A 19 -14.97 -2.48 0.41
C CYS A 19 -16.40 -2.40 -0.15
N ARG A 20 -17.29 -1.76 0.56
CA ARG A 20 -18.68 -1.55 0.11
C ARG A 20 -18.73 -0.72 -1.18
N ILE A 21 -17.99 0.39 -1.22
CA ILE A 21 -17.93 1.25 -2.42
C ILE A 21 -17.38 0.46 -3.61
N ALA A 22 -16.33 -0.33 -3.41
CA ALA A 22 -15.77 -1.17 -4.47
C ALA A 22 -16.80 -2.14 -5.03
N CYS A 23 -17.52 -2.84 -4.17
CA CYS A 23 -18.56 -3.78 -4.58
C CYS A 23 -19.71 -3.07 -5.33
N ASP A 24 -20.18 -1.95 -4.80
CA ASP A 24 -21.30 -1.19 -5.38
C ASP A 24 -20.97 -0.58 -6.74
N THR A 25 -19.72 -0.22 -6.97
CA THR A 25 -19.26 0.43 -8.21
C THR A 25 -18.61 -0.54 -9.21
N GLY A 26 -18.48 -1.82 -8.85
CA GLY A 26 -17.90 -2.84 -9.73
C GLY A 26 -16.37 -2.84 -9.79
N PHE A 27 -15.68 -2.18 -8.88
CA PHE A 27 -14.24 -2.29 -8.73
C PHE A 27 -13.86 -3.62 -8.09
N GLN A 28 -12.74 -4.18 -8.50
CA GLN A 28 -12.25 -5.50 -8.06
C GLN A 28 -11.03 -5.39 -7.15
N GLY A 29 -10.45 -4.21 -7.01
CA GLY A 29 -9.27 -4.00 -6.19
C GLY A 29 -9.28 -2.67 -5.44
N ILE A 30 -8.57 -2.68 -4.32
CA ILE A 30 -8.32 -1.49 -3.50
C ILE A 30 -6.81 -1.39 -3.28
N GLU A 31 -6.21 -0.31 -3.74
CA GLU A 31 -4.80 -0.02 -3.49
C GLU A 31 -4.67 0.71 -2.15
N LEU A 32 -3.81 0.20 -1.27
CA LEU A 32 -3.59 0.79 0.04
C LEU A 32 -2.53 1.89 -0.02
N HIS A 33 -2.92 3.11 0.31
CA HIS A 33 -2.02 4.24 0.43
C HIS A 33 -1.55 4.37 1.88
N GLY A 34 -0.27 4.07 2.13
CA GLY A 34 0.31 4.14 3.47
C GLY A 34 -0.23 3.06 4.41
N ILE A 35 0.20 1.82 4.24
CA ILE A 35 -0.27 0.69 5.05
C ILE A 35 0.02 0.87 6.55
N ASP A 36 1.02 1.66 6.90
CA ASP A 36 1.38 2.02 8.28
C ASP A 36 0.49 3.11 8.89
N ASN A 37 -0.45 3.66 8.12
CA ASN A 37 -1.42 4.61 8.62
C ASN A 37 -2.19 4.00 9.80
N PRO A 38 -2.33 4.71 10.94
CA PRO A 38 -3.07 4.23 12.10
C PRO A 38 -4.48 3.73 11.81
N MET A 39 -5.16 4.27 10.79
CA MET A 39 -6.48 3.76 10.39
C MET A 39 -6.46 2.29 9.96
N PHE A 40 -5.33 1.80 9.47
CA PHE A 40 -5.17 0.41 9.05
C PHE A 40 -4.56 -0.49 10.11
N THR A 41 -3.60 0.01 10.85
CA THR A 41 -2.71 -0.79 11.70
C THR A 41 -2.92 -0.61 13.20
N SER A 42 -3.72 0.36 13.65
CA SER A 42 -4.04 0.51 15.05
C SER A 42 -4.80 -0.70 15.60
N ARG A 43 -4.83 -0.84 16.91
CA ARG A 43 -5.54 -1.94 17.57
C ARG A 43 -7.02 -1.98 17.14
N GLY A 44 -7.41 -3.12 16.57
CA GLY A 44 -8.75 -3.28 15.97
C GLY A 44 -8.87 -2.79 14.54
N GLY A 45 -7.81 -2.25 13.95
CA GLY A 45 -7.78 -1.88 12.54
C GLY A 45 -7.74 -3.09 11.62
N PRO A 46 -8.15 -2.92 10.35
CA PRO A 46 -8.28 -4.04 9.40
C PRO A 46 -6.95 -4.74 9.08
N PHE A 47 -5.84 -4.03 9.16
CA PHE A 47 -4.50 -4.55 8.88
C PHE A 47 -3.60 -4.57 10.11
N SER A 48 -4.17 -4.57 11.30
CA SER A 48 -3.42 -4.86 12.51
C SER A 48 -2.86 -6.29 12.45
N GLU A 49 -1.85 -6.57 13.24
CA GLU A 49 -1.17 -7.86 13.29
C GLU A 49 -2.15 -9.04 13.43
N TYR A 50 -3.21 -8.86 14.20
CA TYR A 50 -4.20 -9.92 14.46
C TYR A 50 -5.32 -10.01 13.43
N SER A 51 -5.55 -8.97 12.65
CA SER A 51 -6.73 -8.87 11.77
C SER A 51 -6.40 -8.98 10.29
N ALA A 52 -5.16 -8.73 9.89
CA ALA A 52 -4.76 -8.58 8.49
C ALA A 52 -5.13 -9.80 7.62
N ALA A 53 -4.82 -11.01 8.07
CA ALA A 53 -5.10 -12.23 7.31
C ALA A 53 -6.62 -12.45 7.15
N ALA A 54 -7.39 -12.19 8.19
CA ALA A 54 -8.86 -12.30 8.14
C ALA A 54 -9.46 -11.25 7.21
N THR A 55 -8.94 -10.04 7.22
CA THR A 55 -9.38 -8.95 6.32
C THR A 55 -9.15 -9.32 4.85
N VAL A 56 -7.96 -9.80 4.51
CA VAL A 56 -7.64 -10.22 3.13
C VAL A 56 -8.53 -11.38 2.69
N ARG A 57 -8.75 -12.37 3.55
CA ARG A 57 -9.64 -13.50 3.25
C ARG A 57 -11.06 -13.03 2.98
N LYS A 58 -11.61 -12.17 3.84
CA LYS A 58 -12.95 -11.60 3.66
C LYS A 58 -13.07 -10.81 2.35
N MET A 59 -12.05 -10.06 1.99
CA MET A 59 -12.01 -9.36 0.69
C MET A 59 -12.10 -10.34 -0.48
N HIS A 60 -11.29 -11.40 -0.45
CA HIS A 60 -11.31 -12.41 -1.51
C HIS A 60 -12.67 -13.10 -1.64
N GLU A 61 -13.35 -13.37 -0.53
CA GLU A 61 -14.69 -13.93 -0.52
C GLU A 61 -15.73 -13.02 -1.20
N THR A 62 -15.50 -11.72 -1.19
CA THR A 62 -16.35 -10.73 -1.87
C THR A 62 -15.84 -10.35 -3.27
N GLY A 63 -14.82 -11.03 -3.78
CA GLY A 63 -14.24 -10.76 -5.10
C GLY A 63 -13.28 -9.57 -5.14
N LEU A 64 -12.84 -9.08 -3.99
CA LEU A 64 -11.90 -7.97 -3.87
C LEU A 64 -10.47 -8.46 -3.65
N SER A 65 -9.50 -7.71 -4.14
CA SER A 65 -8.09 -7.94 -3.89
C SER A 65 -7.36 -6.63 -3.60
N ILE A 66 -6.15 -6.75 -3.08
CA ILE A 66 -5.24 -5.61 -2.92
C ILE A 66 -4.13 -5.81 -3.95
N PRO A 67 -4.14 -5.08 -5.07
CA PRO A 67 -3.12 -5.25 -6.09
C PRO A 67 -1.79 -4.63 -5.71
N CYS A 68 -1.81 -3.59 -4.87
CA CYS A 68 -0.62 -2.81 -4.58
C CYS A 68 -0.71 -2.11 -3.23
N ILE A 69 0.43 -1.99 -2.56
CA ILE A 69 0.64 -1.07 -1.44
C ILE A 69 1.45 0.12 -1.95
N ASP A 70 0.95 1.33 -1.76
CA ASP A 70 1.74 2.54 -1.94
C ASP A 70 2.50 2.83 -0.64
N ALA A 71 3.83 2.74 -0.70
CA ALA A 71 4.68 2.96 0.47
C ALA A 71 4.72 4.43 0.91
N VAL A 72 4.21 5.35 0.10
CA VAL A 72 4.25 6.80 0.38
C VAL A 72 5.69 7.24 0.66
N CYS A 73 6.61 6.77 -0.17
CA CYS A 73 8.04 6.98 0.01
C CYS A 73 8.68 7.44 -1.29
N ASP A 74 9.49 8.49 -1.19
CA ASP A 74 10.28 9.03 -2.28
C ASP A 74 11.70 8.48 -2.19
N ILE A 75 12.10 7.66 -3.16
CA ILE A 75 13.44 7.04 -3.21
C ILE A 75 14.55 8.04 -3.53
N SER A 76 14.21 9.23 -4.00
CA SER A 76 15.16 10.31 -4.27
C SER A 76 15.35 11.26 -3.08
N ALA A 77 14.64 11.04 -1.96
CA ALA A 77 14.78 11.83 -0.74
C ALA A 77 16.20 11.79 -0.16
N GLU A 78 16.58 12.83 0.58
CA GLU A 78 17.92 12.96 1.14
C GLU A 78 18.29 11.81 2.09
N ASP A 79 17.33 11.32 2.88
CA ASP A 79 17.53 10.17 3.78
C ASP A 79 17.20 8.85 3.06
N ALA A 80 18.14 8.37 2.27
CA ALA A 80 18.01 7.12 1.53
C ALA A 80 17.94 5.89 2.46
N ASP A 81 18.58 5.90 3.61
CA ASP A 81 18.57 4.78 4.54
C ASP A 81 17.21 4.62 5.22
N ALA A 82 16.59 5.72 5.65
CA ALA A 82 15.23 5.71 6.19
C ALA A 82 14.23 5.28 5.15
N ALA A 83 14.35 5.76 3.92
CA ALA A 83 13.49 5.35 2.80
C ALA A 83 13.63 3.86 2.52
N ALA A 84 14.83 3.32 2.46
CA ALA A 84 15.08 1.90 2.24
C ALA A 84 14.49 1.03 3.37
N ALA A 85 14.65 1.44 4.63
CA ALA A 85 14.08 0.74 5.77
C ALA A 85 12.54 0.70 5.70
N HIS A 86 11.90 1.82 5.39
CA HIS A 86 10.46 1.91 5.25
C HIS A 86 9.92 1.03 4.11
N ILE A 87 10.57 1.08 2.95
CA ILE A 87 10.19 0.25 1.80
C ILE A 87 10.35 -1.24 2.14
N THR A 88 11.42 -1.62 2.84
CA THR A 88 11.65 -2.99 3.28
C THR A 88 10.50 -3.49 4.17
N GLU A 89 10.03 -2.70 5.11
CA GLU A 89 8.89 -3.05 5.95
C GLU A 89 7.60 -3.19 5.13
N CYS A 90 7.37 -2.32 4.15
CA CYS A 90 6.23 -2.44 3.24
C CYS A 90 6.30 -3.72 2.40
N ILE A 91 7.49 -4.10 1.93
CA ILE A 91 7.70 -5.35 1.17
C ILE A 91 7.42 -6.57 2.04
N LYS A 92 7.86 -6.57 3.29
CA LYS A 92 7.57 -7.67 4.24
C LYS A 92 6.06 -7.83 4.43
N LYS A 93 5.34 -6.74 4.70
CA LYS A 93 3.89 -6.77 4.85
C LYS A 93 3.19 -7.23 3.57
N ALA A 94 3.62 -6.77 2.42
CA ALA A 94 3.08 -7.20 1.14
C ALA A 94 3.28 -8.71 0.93
N SER A 95 4.47 -9.22 1.26
CA SER A 95 4.76 -10.65 1.17
C SER A 95 3.87 -11.48 2.10
N GLU A 96 3.72 -11.06 3.35
CA GLU A 96 2.87 -11.74 4.34
C GLU A 96 1.40 -11.80 3.89
N LEU A 97 0.91 -10.73 3.27
CA LEU A 97 -0.47 -10.61 2.80
C LEU A 97 -0.66 -11.08 1.37
N ARG A 98 0.40 -11.56 0.70
CA ARG A 98 0.41 -11.97 -0.71
C ARG A 98 -0.05 -10.87 -1.67
N ILE A 99 0.36 -9.64 -1.38
CA ILE A 99 0.13 -8.49 -2.25
C ILE A 99 1.28 -8.41 -3.24
N PRO A 100 1.01 -8.40 -4.56
CA PRO A 100 2.07 -8.60 -5.56
C PRO A 100 3.00 -7.41 -5.74
N TYR A 101 2.54 -6.17 -5.45
CA TYR A 101 3.33 -4.98 -5.76
C TYR A 101 3.40 -4.01 -4.59
N VAL A 102 4.55 -3.35 -4.46
CA VAL A 102 4.75 -2.16 -3.63
C VAL A 102 5.16 -1.02 -4.54
N ARG A 103 4.44 0.09 -4.47
CA ARG A 103 4.76 1.29 -5.24
C ARG A 103 5.59 2.25 -4.41
N VAL A 104 6.63 2.78 -5.03
CA VAL A 104 7.44 3.86 -4.51
C VAL A 104 7.40 5.04 -5.48
N HIS A 105 7.76 6.22 -5.00
CA HIS A 105 7.80 7.43 -5.81
C HIS A 105 9.25 7.85 -6.02
N ALA A 106 9.52 8.47 -7.17
CA ALA A 106 10.77 9.15 -7.44
C ALA A 106 10.42 10.59 -7.84
N ALA A 107 10.94 11.56 -7.10
CA ALA A 107 10.80 12.94 -7.47
C ALA A 107 11.70 13.24 -8.68
N GLU A 108 11.36 14.29 -9.40
CA GLU A 108 12.20 14.80 -10.47
C GLU A 108 13.55 15.19 -9.90
N SER A 109 14.64 14.70 -10.52
CA SER A 109 16.00 14.93 -10.08
C SER A 109 16.83 15.47 -11.23
N GLU A 110 17.61 16.52 -10.97
CA GLU A 110 18.59 17.05 -11.93
C GLU A 110 19.76 16.08 -12.16
N ASP A 111 20.01 15.18 -11.20
CA ASP A 111 21.03 14.14 -11.30
C ASP A 111 20.40 12.75 -11.46
N ALA A 112 20.13 12.39 -12.71
CA ALA A 112 19.55 11.09 -13.03
C ALA A 112 20.45 9.90 -12.64
N ALA A 113 21.76 10.06 -12.64
CA ALA A 113 22.69 9.01 -12.24
C ALA A 113 22.63 8.72 -10.75
N ALA A 114 22.56 9.76 -9.91
CA ALA A 114 22.40 9.60 -8.47
C ALA A 114 21.05 8.99 -8.11
N ALA A 115 19.97 9.42 -8.75
CA ALA A 115 18.63 8.84 -8.56
C ALA A 115 18.59 7.35 -8.96
N ALA A 116 19.22 6.99 -10.09
CA ALA A 116 19.31 5.61 -10.53
C ALA A 116 20.14 4.75 -9.58
N ALA A 117 21.22 5.28 -9.01
CA ALA A 117 22.04 4.59 -8.01
C ALA A 117 21.24 4.30 -6.73
N LYS A 118 20.45 5.26 -6.23
CA LYS A 118 19.56 5.08 -5.08
C LYS A 118 18.53 4.00 -5.35
N SER A 119 17.92 3.97 -6.53
CA SER A 119 16.94 2.94 -6.92
C SER A 119 17.56 1.54 -6.92
N ARG A 120 18.80 1.40 -7.41
CA ARG A 120 19.50 0.11 -7.43
C ARG A 120 19.88 -0.40 -6.06
N ALA A 121 20.06 0.49 -5.08
CA ALA A 121 20.40 0.13 -3.69
C ALA A 121 19.20 -0.48 -2.92
N LEU A 122 18.00 -0.35 -3.43
CA LEU A 122 16.79 -0.94 -2.85
C LEU A 122 16.66 -2.40 -3.30
#